data_157bcdf76f4e3a1e9843bd86ae571db5
#
_entry.id   157bcdf76f4e3a1e9843bd86ae571db5
#
_cell.length_a   1.000
_cell.length_b   1.000
_cell.length_c   1.000
_cell.angle_alpha   90.00
_cell.angle_beta   90.00
_cell.angle_gamma   90.00
#
_symmetry.space_group_name_H-M   'P 1'
#
loop_
_entity.id
_entity.type
_entity.pdbx_description
1 polymer ?
#
loop_
_entity_poly.entity_id
_entity_poly.type
_entity_poly.pdbx_seq_one_letter_code
_entity_poly.pdbx_strand_id
1 'polypeptide(L)'
;MSAAAVAERLEWSTGKLTRSERNEWKFPKRTDVEALLDLYEVEGEDRAHLLSLTEESRGRSDWHQYADLFPGALPDLEAEAVRIRSYESLLIPGLLQTPAYATAIFESSQVVPPEDTQRKVDSRMARRGVLDAPGGPQFICVIDEAALRRVVGSRKVMTEQLRFLIGMAAHYKVTILVLPFEAGAHTAMDGAFALLEFPSPEPGIVSISTGVESLYVEDEAYVDRHRLIFDAVHNLALDPKKSLDLIESIAADYDKRA
;
A
#
# COMPACT_ATOMS: atom_id res chain seq x y z
N MET A 1 13.45 32.72 2.04
CA MET A 1 12.49 33.40 2.94
C MET A 1 12.30 32.53 4.17
N SER A 2 12.04 33.07 5.38
CA SER A 2 11.73 32.22 6.54
C SER A 2 10.28 31.76 6.50
N ALA A 3 9.95 30.59 7.11
CA ALA A 3 8.58 30.08 7.18
C ALA A 3 7.59 31.10 7.81
N ALA A 4 8.04 31.85 8.82
CA ALA A 4 7.24 32.92 9.43
C ALA A 4 6.91 34.04 8.42
N ALA A 5 7.87 34.48 7.60
CA ALA A 5 7.66 35.51 6.60
C ALA A 5 6.75 35.02 5.44
N VAL A 6 6.81 33.73 5.09
CA VAL A 6 5.91 33.12 4.11
C VAL A 6 4.47 33.08 4.64
N ALA A 7 4.28 32.63 5.88
CA ALA A 7 2.97 32.56 6.52
C ALA A 7 2.31 33.95 6.62
N GLU A 8 3.10 34.98 7.03
CA GLU A 8 2.64 36.34 7.10
C GLU A 8 2.19 36.88 5.71
N ARG A 9 3.00 36.64 4.68
CA ARG A 9 2.73 37.11 3.32
C ARG A 9 1.49 36.46 2.66
N LEU A 10 1.23 35.20 3.02
CA LEU A 10 0.07 34.43 2.54
C LEU A 10 -1.16 34.58 3.45
N GLU A 11 -1.06 35.36 4.53
CA GLU A 11 -2.07 35.46 5.59
C GLU A 11 -2.48 34.08 6.15
N TRP A 12 -1.51 33.16 6.23
CA TRP A 12 -1.70 31.83 6.76
C TRP A 12 -1.27 31.71 8.22
N SER A 13 -1.89 30.78 8.95
CA SER A 13 -1.33 30.35 10.22
C SER A 13 0.01 29.63 10.01
N THR A 14 0.95 29.80 10.95
CA THR A 14 2.22 29.07 10.93
C THR A 14 2.03 27.56 10.89
N GLY A 15 0.97 27.06 11.53
CA GLY A 15 0.60 25.64 11.49
C GLY A 15 0.14 25.16 10.11
N LYS A 16 -0.53 26.00 9.30
CA LYS A 16 -0.92 25.66 7.93
C LYS A 16 0.32 25.51 7.05
N LEU A 17 1.25 26.48 7.13
CA LEU A 17 2.47 26.43 6.34
C LEU A 17 3.38 25.24 6.76
N THR A 18 3.57 25.04 8.07
CA THR A 18 4.39 23.91 8.57
C THR A 18 3.87 22.57 8.07
N ARG A 19 2.54 22.37 8.05
CA ARG A 19 1.95 21.13 7.50
C ARG A 19 2.20 20.98 5.99
N SER A 20 2.13 22.07 5.21
CA SER A 20 2.43 22.03 3.79
C SER A 20 3.89 21.68 3.50
N GLU A 21 4.84 22.25 4.27
CA GLU A 21 6.28 22.00 4.11
C GLU A 21 6.74 20.63 4.63
N ARG A 22 5.97 20.00 5.53
CA ARG A 22 6.26 18.66 6.09
C ARG A 22 5.56 17.51 5.37
N ASN A 23 5.01 17.78 4.20
CA ASN A 23 4.20 16.81 3.45
C ASN A 23 2.98 16.25 4.24
N GLU A 24 2.46 17.06 5.19
CA GLU A 24 1.27 16.77 5.97
C GLU A 24 0.00 17.36 5.34
N TRP A 25 0.15 17.92 4.14
CA TRP A 25 -0.90 18.61 3.40
C TRP A 25 -1.63 17.63 2.47
N LYS A 26 -2.58 16.90 3.03
CA LYS A 26 -3.25 15.77 2.35
C LYS A 26 -4.03 16.18 1.09
N PHE A 27 -4.61 17.37 1.04
CA PHE A 27 -5.43 17.85 -0.09
C PHE A 27 -5.21 19.34 -0.29
N PRO A 28 -4.14 19.74 -0.98
CA PRO A 28 -3.88 21.14 -1.24
C PRO A 28 -5.02 21.76 -2.07
N LYS A 29 -5.54 22.90 -1.63
CA LYS A 29 -6.46 23.66 -2.47
C LYS A 29 -5.66 24.28 -3.61
N ARG A 30 -6.19 24.21 -4.83
CA ARG A 30 -5.55 24.83 -5.99
C ARG A 30 -5.16 26.29 -5.71
N THR A 31 -6.05 27.05 -5.10
CA THR A 31 -5.79 28.45 -4.70
C THR A 31 -4.64 28.60 -3.71
N ASP A 32 -4.45 27.64 -2.84
CA ASP A 32 -3.34 27.65 -1.87
C ASP A 32 -2.00 27.32 -2.56
N VAL A 33 -2.02 26.37 -3.50
CA VAL A 33 -0.83 26.05 -4.32
C VAL A 33 -0.50 27.23 -5.24
N GLU A 34 -1.47 27.81 -5.92
CA GLU A 34 -1.27 29.00 -6.76
C GLU A 34 -0.63 30.15 -5.97
N ALA A 35 -1.10 30.42 -4.74
CA ALA A 35 -0.53 31.44 -3.88
C ALA A 35 0.92 31.18 -3.48
N LEU A 36 1.30 29.90 -3.25
CA LEU A 36 2.69 29.51 -3.01
C LEU A 36 3.56 29.67 -4.27
N LEU A 37 3.05 29.23 -5.42
CA LEU A 37 3.77 29.35 -6.68
C LEU A 37 4.00 30.82 -7.06
N ASP A 38 3.03 31.68 -6.82
CA ASP A 38 3.15 33.13 -7.03
C ASP A 38 4.22 33.72 -6.08
N LEU A 39 4.19 33.32 -4.80
CA LEU A 39 5.15 33.81 -3.81
C LEU A 39 6.59 33.36 -4.09
N TYR A 40 6.77 32.14 -4.63
CA TYR A 40 8.08 31.59 -4.98
C TYR A 40 8.49 31.88 -6.42
N GLU A 41 7.71 32.69 -7.14
CA GLU A 41 7.98 33.09 -8.54
C GLU A 41 8.18 31.90 -9.47
N VAL A 42 7.39 30.81 -9.24
CA VAL A 42 7.44 29.61 -10.09
C VAL A 42 6.58 29.85 -11.33
N GLU A 43 7.17 29.79 -12.51
CA GLU A 43 6.53 30.06 -13.81
C GLU A 43 6.75 28.91 -14.80
N GLY A 44 6.13 29.01 -15.98
CA GLY A 44 6.37 28.09 -17.11
C GLY A 44 5.87 26.67 -16.87
N GLU A 45 6.67 25.71 -17.33
CA GLU A 45 6.32 24.27 -17.31
C GLU A 45 6.21 23.73 -15.87
N ASP A 46 7.09 24.17 -14.97
CA ASP A 46 7.08 23.74 -13.57
C ASP A 46 5.77 24.16 -12.88
N ARG A 47 5.29 25.39 -13.13
CA ARG A 47 4.00 25.86 -12.62
C ARG A 47 2.85 25.02 -13.14
N ALA A 48 2.84 24.77 -14.43
CA ALA A 48 1.79 23.97 -15.07
C ALA A 48 1.79 22.53 -14.52
N HIS A 49 2.96 21.95 -14.34
CA HIS A 49 3.12 20.62 -13.78
C HIS A 49 2.61 20.53 -12.33
N LEU A 50 3.03 21.45 -11.45
CA LEU A 50 2.59 21.46 -10.04
C LEU A 50 1.09 21.70 -9.89
N LEU A 51 0.48 22.52 -10.76
CA LEU A 51 -0.97 22.69 -10.79
C LEU A 51 -1.68 21.45 -11.30
N SER A 52 -1.15 20.75 -12.29
CA SER A 52 -1.67 19.46 -12.77
C SER A 52 -1.66 18.42 -11.66
N LEU A 53 -0.54 18.26 -10.94
CA LEU A 53 -0.44 17.38 -9.77
C LEU A 53 -1.48 17.72 -8.69
N THR A 54 -1.74 19.02 -8.48
CA THR A 54 -2.77 19.46 -7.51
C THR A 54 -4.18 19.05 -7.93
N GLU A 55 -4.50 19.14 -9.22
CA GLU A 55 -5.79 18.70 -9.77
C GLU A 55 -5.92 17.18 -9.71
N GLU A 56 -4.85 16.48 -10.10
CA GLU A 56 -4.78 15.04 -10.07
C GLU A 56 -4.94 14.49 -8.65
N SER A 57 -4.34 15.12 -7.64
CA SER A 57 -4.51 14.73 -6.22
C SER A 57 -5.96 14.82 -5.74
N ARG A 58 -6.83 15.59 -6.43
CA ARG A 58 -8.26 15.78 -6.10
C ARG A 58 -9.19 14.85 -6.86
N GLY A 59 -8.75 14.31 -8.00
CA GLY A 59 -9.58 13.50 -8.91
C GLY A 59 -9.55 12.00 -8.64
N ARG A 60 -8.75 11.51 -7.70
CA ARG A 60 -8.45 10.09 -7.53
C ARG A 60 -9.21 9.45 -6.38
N SER A 61 -10.08 8.56 -6.76
CA SER A 61 -10.69 7.39 -6.10
C SER A 61 -11.53 7.55 -4.81
N ASP A 62 -12.48 6.63 -4.65
CA ASP A 62 -13.47 6.53 -3.55
C ASP A 62 -12.87 6.43 -2.14
N TRP A 63 -11.56 6.11 -2.01
CA TRP A 63 -10.92 5.97 -0.72
C TRP A 63 -10.59 7.30 -0.02
N HIS A 64 -10.62 8.44 -0.72
CA HIS A 64 -10.38 9.77 -0.12
C HIS A 64 -11.34 10.09 1.05
N GLN A 65 -12.54 9.53 1.04
CA GLN A 65 -13.48 9.66 2.16
C GLN A 65 -12.97 9.01 3.47
N TYR A 66 -11.92 8.20 3.39
CA TYR A 66 -11.27 7.51 4.52
C TYR A 66 -9.87 8.04 4.83
N ALA A 67 -9.48 9.20 4.29
CA ALA A 67 -8.12 9.73 4.43
C ALA A 67 -7.70 10.00 5.88
N ASP A 68 -8.66 10.22 6.79
CA ASP A 68 -8.43 10.36 8.22
C ASP A 68 -8.01 9.06 8.92
N LEU A 69 -8.29 7.90 8.31
CA LEU A 69 -7.94 6.59 8.84
C LEU A 69 -6.56 6.08 8.38
N PHE A 70 -5.97 6.73 7.39
CA PHE A 70 -4.64 6.42 6.89
C PHE A 70 -3.66 7.53 7.23
N PRO A 71 -2.82 7.36 8.24
CA PRO A 71 -1.69 8.25 8.43
C PRO A 71 -0.63 7.95 7.35
N GLY A 72 -0.83 8.38 6.12
CA GLY A 72 0.15 8.17 5.07
C GLY A 72 -0.41 8.21 3.65
N ALA A 73 0.50 8.24 2.68
CA ALA A 73 0.23 8.39 1.25
C ALA A 73 0.04 7.05 0.51
N LEU A 74 0.04 5.88 1.21
CA LEU A 74 0.08 4.57 0.54
C LEU A 74 -1.00 4.38 -0.53
N PRO A 75 -2.28 4.73 -0.29
CA PRO A 75 -3.30 4.53 -1.32
C PRO A 75 -3.08 5.39 -2.57
N ASP A 76 -2.54 6.61 -2.41
CA ASP A 76 -2.21 7.49 -3.55
C ASP A 76 -1.03 6.90 -4.32
N LEU A 77 0.02 6.50 -3.60
CA LEU A 77 1.20 5.88 -4.19
C LEU A 77 0.85 4.58 -4.92
N GLU A 78 -0.06 3.76 -4.37
CA GLU A 78 -0.56 2.55 -5.04
C GLU A 78 -1.30 2.88 -6.35
N ALA A 79 -2.07 3.98 -6.36
CA ALA A 79 -2.82 4.41 -7.54
C ALA A 79 -1.92 4.98 -8.66
N GLU A 80 -0.78 5.54 -8.31
CA GLU A 80 0.20 6.12 -9.25
C GLU A 80 1.24 5.11 -9.74
N ALA A 81 1.44 4.03 -8.98
CA ALA A 81 2.41 3.01 -9.33
C ALA A 81 2.05 2.30 -10.63
N VAL A 82 3.04 1.98 -11.45
CA VAL A 82 2.89 1.06 -12.61
C VAL A 82 3.08 -0.39 -12.20
N ARG A 83 3.80 -0.62 -11.10
CA ARG A 83 4.03 -1.95 -10.53
C ARG A 83 4.19 -1.87 -9.02
N ILE A 84 3.60 -2.84 -8.33
CA ILE A 84 3.77 -3.04 -6.90
C ILE A 84 4.33 -4.45 -6.70
N ARG A 85 5.47 -4.54 -6.01
CA ARG A 85 6.07 -5.81 -5.59
C ARG A 85 6.01 -5.88 -4.07
N SER A 86 5.33 -6.89 -3.51
CA SER A 86 5.12 -7.03 -2.07
C SER A 86 5.65 -8.36 -1.56
N TYR A 87 6.37 -8.33 -0.46
CA TYR A 87 6.68 -9.50 0.35
C TYR A 87 5.91 -9.41 1.67
N GLU A 88 5.19 -10.47 2.02
CA GLU A 88 4.36 -10.55 3.22
C GLU A 88 4.69 -11.78 4.05
N SER A 89 5.18 -11.55 5.27
CA SER A 89 5.68 -12.62 6.13
C SER A 89 4.61 -13.26 7.03
N LEU A 90 3.63 -12.49 7.51
CA LEU A 90 2.68 -12.93 8.54
C LEU A 90 1.20 -12.71 8.19
N LEU A 91 0.91 -11.86 7.21
CA LEU A 91 -0.45 -11.50 6.81
C LEU A 91 -0.62 -11.69 5.31
N ILE A 92 -1.85 -11.80 4.87
CA ILE A 92 -2.19 -11.67 3.45
C ILE A 92 -2.03 -10.19 3.05
N PRO A 93 -1.47 -9.86 1.86
CA PRO A 93 -1.35 -8.49 1.38
C PRO A 93 -2.67 -7.73 1.46
N GLY A 94 -2.63 -6.47 1.92
CA GLY A 94 -3.84 -5.66 2.15
C GLY A 94 -4.76 -5.57 0.93
N LEU A 95 -4.20 -5.48 -0.29
CA LEU A 95 -4.95 -5.46 -1.55
C LEU A 95 -5.64 -6.79 -1.90
N LEU A 96 -5.26 -7.89 -1.25
CA LEU A 96 -5.83 -9.23 -1.47
C LEU A 96 -6.62 -9.75 -0.27
N GLN A 97 -6.99 -8.89 0.69
CA GLN A 97 -7.79 -9.31 1.84
C GLN A 97 -9.29 -9.29 1.53
N THR A 98 -10.02 -10.26 2.08
CA THR A 98 -11.48 -10.23 2.13
C THR A 98 -11.96 -9.33 3.28
N PRO A 99 -13.22 -8.82 3.24
CA PRO A 99 -13.76 -8.05 4.37
C PRO A 99 -13.67 -8.80 5.70
N ALA A 100 -14.03 -10.09 5.73
CA ALA A 100 -14.01 -10.91 6.95
C ALA A 100 -12.59 -11.08 7.52
N TYR A 101 -11.58 -11.28 6.66
CA TYR A 101 -10.17 -11.36 7.08
C TYR A 101 -9.68 -10.03 7.63
N ALA A 102 -9.97 -8.91 6.92
CA ALA A 102 -9.60 -7.57 7.37
C ALA A 102 -10.25 -7.20 8.72
N THR A 103 -11.54 -7.53 8.90
CA THR A 103 -12.24 -7.35 10.17
C THR A 103 -11.53 -8.09 11.28
N ALA A 104 -11.22 -9.38 11.10
CA ALA A 104 -10.54 -10.18 12.12
C ALA A 104 -9.16 -9.63 12.49
N ILE A 105 -8.41 -9.07 11.52
CA ILE A 105 -7.13 -8.39 11.79
C ILE A 105 -7.35 -7.14 12.66
N PHE A 106 -8.29 -6.27 12.31
CA PHE A 106 -8.53 -5.04 13.07
C PHE A 106 -9.09 -5.33 14.47
N GLU A 107 -9.98 -6.31 14.61
CA GLU A 107 -10.51 -6.72 15.92
C GLU A 107 -9.44 -7.37 16.81
N SER A 108 -8.45 -8.06 16.22
CA SER A 108 -7.32 -8.62 17.00
C SER A 108 -6.35 -7.55 17.46
N SER A 109 -6.39 -6.36 16.87
CA SER A 109 -5.53 -5.23 17.22
C SER A 109 -6.17 -4.45 18.35
N GLN A 110 -5.54 -4.45 19.51
CA GLN A 110 -5.98 -3.61 20.64
C GLN A 110 -5.74 -2.11 20.41
N VAL A 111 -5.16 -1.73 19.28
CA VAL A 111 -4.83 -0.34 18.92
C VAL A 111 -5.97 0.32 18.15
N VAL A 112 -6.83 -0.46 17.50
CA VAL A 112 -7.97 0.04 16.72
C VAL A 112 -9.21 0.12 17.60
N PRO A 113 -9.82 1.30 17.79
CA PRO A 113 -11.10 1.41 18.46
C PRO A 113 -12.17 0.58 17.72
N PRO A 114 -13.03 -0.16 18.44
CA PRO A 114 -14.07 -0.99 17.80
C PRO A 114 -14.99 -0.21 16.84
N GLU A 115 -15.29 1.05 17.17
CA GLU A 115 -16.09 1.95 16.35
C GLU A 115 -15.45 2.30 15.00
N ASP A 116 -14.13 2.21 14.88
CA ASP A 116 -13.39 2.49 13.64
C ASP A 116 -13.18 1.24 12.77
N THR A 117 -13.44 0.05 13.30
CA THR A 117 -13.16 -1.21 12.60
C THR A 117 -13.84 -1.28 11.24
N GLN A 118 -15.15 -0.99 11.17
CA GLN A 118 -15.89 -1.07 9.91
C GLN A 118 -15.36 -0.06 8.89
N ARG A 119 -15.11 1.18 9.30
CA ARG A 119 -14.55 2.22 8.42
C ARG A 119 -13.17 1.83 7.87
N LYS A 120 -12.33 1.19 8.70
CA LYS A 120 -11.01 0.68 8.26
C LYS A 120 -11.13 -0.48 7.28
N VAL A 121 -12.10 -1.36 7.46
CA VAL A 121 -12.41 -2.43 6.51
C VAL A 121 -12.89 -1.84 5.18
N ASP A 122 -13.86 -0.93 5.20
CA ASP A 122 -14.40 -0.29 4.00
C ASP A 122 -13.31 0.43 3.21
N SER A 123 -12.47 1.15 3.91
CA SER A 123 -11.30 1.81 3.37
C SER A 123 -10.31 0.84 2.70
N ARG A 124 -10.03 -0.31 3.33
CA ARG A 124 -9.17 -1.34 2.76
C ARG A 124 -9.79 -1.97 1.51
N MET A 125 -11.11 -2.17 1.50
CA MET A 125 -11.81 -2.67 0.32
C MET A 125 -11.81 -1.66 -0.81
N ALA A 126 -12.00 -0.36 -0.53
CA ALA A 126 -11.92 0.70 -1.52
C ALA A 126 -10.54 0.75 -2.20
N ARG A 127 -9.44 0.58 -1.42
CA ARG A 127 -8.07 0.52 -1.97
C ARG A 127 -7.88 -0.59 -3.00
N ARG A 128 -8.51 -1.76 -2.81
CA ARG A 128 -8.38 -2.87 -3.76
C ARG A 128 -8.81 -2.51 -5.17
N GLY A 129 -9.72 -1.54 -5.33
CA GLY A 129 -10.17 -1.04 -6.63
C GLY A 129 -9.03 -0.54 -7.52
N VAL A 130 -7.85 -0.23 -6.98
CA VAL A 130 -6.68 0.14 -7.77
C VAL A 130 -6.24 -0.94 -8.76
N LEU A 131 -6.45 -2.22 -8.43
CA LEU A 131 -6.10 -3.34 -9.31
C LEU A 131 -7.02 -3.43 -10.54
N ASP A 132 -8.28 -3.01 -10.40
CA ASP A 132 -9.28 -3.01 -11.47
C ASP A 132 -9.27 -1.71 -12.28
N ALA A 133 -8.62 -0.66 -11.78
CA ALA A 133 -8.59 0.64 -12.43
C ALA A 133 -7.93 0.57 -13.82
N PRO A 134 -8.43 1.32 -14.81
CA PRO A 134 -7.72 1.53 -16.07
C PRO A 134 -6.33 2.12 -15.79
N GLY A 135 -5.27 1.48 -16.29
CA GLY A 135 -3.89 1.90 -16.02
C GLY A 135 -3.37 1.54 -14.62
N GLY A 136 -4.15 0.88 -13.78
CA GLY A 136 -3.72 0.45 -12.45
C GLY A 136 -2.52 -0.51 -12.49
N PRO A 137 -1.79 -0.67 -11.37
CA PRO A 137 -0.51 -1.33 -11.30
C PRO A 137 -0.56 -2.84 -11.60
N GLN A 138 0.56 -3.38 -12.08
CA GLN A 138 0.84 -4.81 -11.94
C GLN A 138 1.16 -5.09 -10.47
N PHE A 139 0.51 -6.09 -9.89
CA PHE A 139 0.72 -6.49 -8.51
C PHE A 139 1.36 -7.88 -8.44
N ILE A 140 2.58 -7.95 -7.94
CA ILE A 140 3.34 -9.20 -7.77
C ILE A 140 3.59 -9.36 -6.27
N CYS A 141 3.03 -10.39 -5.66
CA CYS A 141 3.27 -10.65 -4.24
C CYS A 141 3.90 -12.02 -3.99
N VAL A 142 4.85 -12.03 -3.08
CA VAL A 142 5.40 -13.25 -2.48
C VAL A 142 4.85 -13.32 -1.06
N ILE A 143 4.05 -14.35 -0.79
CA ILE A 143 3.43 -14.59 0.50
C ILE A 143 4.16 -15.75 1.17
N ASP A 144 4.67 -15.51 2.37
CA ASP A 144 5.26 -16.59 3.18
C ASP A 144 4.18 -17.61 3.56
N GLU A 145 4.52 -18.88 3.55
CA GLU A 145 3.62 -19.96 3.93
C GLU A 145 3.05 -19.78 5.34
N ALA A 146 3.78 -19.11 6.24
CA ALA A 146 3.32 -18.79 7.59
C ALA A 146 2.04 -17.92 7.57
N ALA A 147 1.94 -16.97 6.63
CA ALA A 147 0.75 -16.12 6.49
C ALA A 147 -0.49 -16.92 6.08
N LEU A 148 -0.32 -17.96 5.27
CA LEU A 148 -1.41 -18.83 4.82
C LEU A 148 -1.88 -19.81 5.91
N ARG A 149 -0.96 -20.21 6.80
CA ARG A 149 -1.24 -21.19 7.87
C ARG A 149 -1.64 -20.57 9.20
N ARG A 150 -1.35 -19.29 9.42
CA ARG A 150 -1.79 -18.56 10.62
C ARG A 150 -3.29 -18.33 10.56
N VAL A 151 -4.02 -18.87 11.55
CA VAL A 151 -5.46 -18.65 11.64
C VAL A 151 -5.74 -17.19 12.04
N VAL A 152 -6.38 -16.46 11.14
CA VAL A 152 -6.90 -15.12 11.38
C VAL A 152 -8.42 -15.21 11.47
N GLY A 153 -9.00 -14.76 12.58
CA GLY A 153 -10.40 -14.92 12.90
C GLY A 153 -10.77 -16.39 13.13
N SER A 154 -11.33 -17.05 12.12
CA SER A 154 -11.74 -18.45 12.19
C SER A 154 -11.25 -19.25 10.99
N ARG A 155 -11.35 -20.58 11.07
CA ARG A 155 -11.05 -21.47 9.93
C ARG A 155 -11.91 -21.14 8.71
N LYS A 156 -13.18 -20.80 8.93
CA LYS A 156 -14.08 -20.37 7.85
C LYS A 156 -13.58 -19.11 7.17
N VAL A 157 -13.14 -18.11 7.93
CA VAL A 157 -12.54 -16.87 7.39
C VAL A 157 -11.30 -17.19 6.57
N MET A 158 -10.44 -18.09 7.06
CA MET A 158 -9.24 -18.52 6.32
C MET A 158 -9.60 -19.23 5.02
N THR A 159 -10.56 -20.16 5.04
CA THR A 159 -11.03 -20.84 3.80
C THR A 159 -11.54 -19.84 2.77
N GLU A 160 -12.38 -18.90 3.18
CA GLU A 160 -12.92 -17.86 2.30
C GLU A 160 -11.79 -16.96 1.74
N GLN A 161 -10.84 -16.61 2.58
CA GLN A 161 -9.68 -15.80 2.20
C GLN A 161 -8.79 -16.54 1.18
N LEU A 162 -8.46 -17.79 1.41
CA LEU A 162 -7.62 -18.57 0.50
C LEU A 162 -8.31 -18.84 -0.83
N ARG A 163 -9.61 -19.12 -0.83
CA ARG A 163 -10.41 -19.24 -2.06
C ARG A 163 -10.44 -17.91 -2.84
N PHE A 164 -10.49 -16.78 -2.13
CA PHE A 164 -10.41 -15.48 -2.76
C PHE A 164 -9.04 -15.28 -3.43
N LEU A 165 -7.92 -15.68 -2.80
CA LEU A 165 -6.59 -15.62 -3.42
C LEU A 165 -6.52 -16.42 -4.72
N ILE A 166 -7.09 -17.63 -4.72
CA ILE A 166 -7.17 -18.49 -5.92
C ILE A 166 -7.93 -17.77 -7.04
N GLY A 167 -9.05 -17.12 -6.72
CA GLY A 167 -9.82 -16.32 -7.69
C GLY A 167 -9.01 -15.13 -8.21
N MET A 168 -8.30 -14.42 -7.34
CA MET A 168 -7.48 -13.27 -7.72
C MET A 168 -6.27 -13.64 -8.59
N ALA A 169 -5.76 -14.86 -8.50
CA ALA A 169 -4.69 -15.34 -9.37
C ALA A 169 -5.10 -15.46 -10.84
N ALA A 170 -6.40 -15.47 -11.15
CA ALA A 170 -6.90 -15.38 -12.52
C ALA A 170 -6.92 -13.94 -13.08
N HIS A 171 -6.71 -12.92 -12.23
CA HIS A 171 -6.67 -11.54 -12.67
C HIS A 171 -5.35 -11.23 -13.37
N TYR A 172 -5.40 -10.68 -14.59
CA TYR A 172 -4.24 -10.50 -15.48
C TYR A 172 -3.13 -9.59 -14.94
N LYS A 173 -3.43 -8.75 -13.94
CA LYS A 173 -2.46 -7.87 -13.29
C LYS A 173 -1.90 -8.45 -11.99
N VAL A 174 -2.40 -9.59 -11.52
CA VAL A 174 -2.06 -10.14 -10.20
C VAL A 174 -1.23 -11.40 -10.35
N THR A 175 -0.07 -11.43 -9.71
CA THR A 175 0.77 -12.64 -9.60
C THR A 175 0.95 -12.96 -8.12
N ILE A 176 0.52 -14.16 -7.71
CA ILE A 176 0.63 -14.64 -6.34
C ILE A 176 1.63 -15.78 -6.31
N LEU A 177 2.68 -15.61 -5.51
CA LEU A 177 3.72 -16.62 -5.29
C LEU A 177 3.77 -16.95 -3.79
N VAL A 178 4.07 -18.20 -3.46
CA VAL A 178 4.23 -18.64 -2.07
C VAL A 178 5.70 -18.97 -1.82
N LEU A 179 6.25 -18.39 -0.76
CA LEU A 179 7.55 -18.78 -0.24
C LEU A 179 7.33 -19.91 0.78
N PRO A 180 7.69 -21.19 0.42
CA PRO A 180 7.39 -22.31 1.29
C PRO A 180 8.39 -22.39 2.45
N PHE A 181 8.02 -23.04 3.56
CA PHE A 181 8.92 -23.24 4.70
C PHE A 181 10.21 -23.95 4.34
N GLU A 182 10.20 -24.84 3.33
CA GLU A 182 11.36 -25.56 2.83
C GLU A 182 12.41 -24.64 2.20
N ALA A 183 12.06 -23.41 1.83
CA ALA A 183 13.03 -22.41 1.35
C ALA A 183 14.05 -22.03 2.45
N GLY A 184 13.70 -22.24 3.72
CA GLY A 184 14.60 -21.97 4.84
C GLY A 184 14.87 -20.48 5.04
N ALA A 185 16.09 -20.15 5.48
CA ALA A 185 16.48 -18.76 5.72
C ALA A 185 16.61 -17.96 4.41
N HIS A 186 16.11 -16.75 4.41
CA HIS A 186 16.07 -15.88 3.23
C HIS A 186 16.30 -14.40 3.59
N THR A 187 16.53 -13.56 2.59
CA THR A 187 16.92 -12.16 2.77
C THR A 187 15.84 -11.23 3.34
N ALA A 188 14.57 -11.63 3.30
CA ALA A 188 13.43 -10.81 3.76
C ALA A 188 12.90 -11.23 5.15
N MET A 189 13.72 -11.92 5.98
CA MET A 189 13.29 -12.33 7.33
C MET A 189 13.08 -11.15 8.28
N ASP A 190 13.61 -9.97 7.95
CA ASP A 190 13.48 -8.77 8.78
C ASP A 190 12.04 -8.21 8.75
N GLY A 191 11.19 -8.59 7.81
CA GLY A 191 9.79 -8.20 7.79
C GLY A 191 9.21 -7.96 6.40
N ALA A 192 7.90 -7.64 6.41
CA ALA A 192 7.14 -7.34 5.22
C ALA A 192 7.48 -5.95 4.64
N PHE A 193 7.45 -5.82 3.33
CA PHE A 193 7.59 -4.54 2.63
C PHE A 193 6.86 -4.56 1.29
N ALA A 194 6.55 -3.37 0.79
CA ALA A 194 6.10 -3.17 -0.58
C ALA A 194 7.04 -2.22 -1.32
N LEU A 195 7.37 -2.56 -2.56
CA LEU A 195 8.15 -1.76 -3.48
C LEU A 195 7.21 -1.22 -4.54
N LEU A 196 7.01 0.09 -4.55
CA LEU A 196 6.19 0.80 -5.52
C LEU A 196 7.10 1.37 -6.61
N GLU A 197 6.80 1.07 -7.86
CA GLU A 197 7.55 1.53 -9.03
C GLU A 197 6.67 2.43 -9.87
N PHE A 198 7.22 3.58 -10.27
CA PHE A 198 6.53 4.63 -10.99
C PHE A 198 7.06 4.76 -12.43
N PRO A 199 6.37 5.53 -13.31
CA PRO A 199 6.91 5.84 -14.62
C PRO A 199 8.25 6.59 -14.49
N SER A 200 9.21 6.30 -15.39
CA SER A 200 10.47 7.06 -15.43
C SER A 200 10.19 8.55 -15.72
N PRO A 201 10.88 9.51 -15.08
CA PRO A 201 12.11 9.36 -14.28
C PRO A 201 11.88 9.22 -12.76
N GLU A 202 10.66 8.99 -12.29
CA GLU A 202 10.37 8.97 -10.85
C GLU A 202 11.07 7.80 -10.14
N PRO A 203 11.70 8.04 -8.97
CA PRO A 203 12.30 6.99 -8.17
C PRO A 203 11.23 6.03 -7.63
N GLY A 204 11.61 4.79 -7.35
CA GLY A 204 10.75 3.87 -6.62
C GLY A 204 10.63 4.24 -5.14
N ILE A 205 9.62 3.71 -4.47
CA ILE A 205 9.38 3.91 -3.04
C ILE A 205 9.29 2.55 -2.35
N VAL A 206 10.00 2.39 -1.23
CA VAL A 206 9.80 1.27 -0.32
C VAL A 206 8.83 1.68 0.77
N SER A 207 7.73 0.94 0.90
CA SER A 207 6.77 1.09 1.99
C SER A 207 6.95 -0.04 2.99
N ILE A 208 7.16 0.32 4.27
CA ILE A 208 7.22 -0.62 5.40
C ILE A 208 6.14 -0.20 6.37
N SER A 209 5.17 -1.09 6.62
CA SER A 209 4.09 -0.83 7.56
C SER A 209 4.35 -1.52 8.89
N THR A 210 4.24 -0.76 9.97
CA THR A 210 4.22 -1.27 11.33
C THR A 210 2.78 -1.28 11.87
N GLY A 211 2.58 -1.78 13.07
CA GLY A 211 1.25 -1.71 13.73
C GLY A 211 0.80 -0.28 14.08
N VAL A 212 1.70 0.70 14.00
CA VAL A 212 1.48 2.09 14.46
C VAL A 212 1.59 3.09 13.30
N GLU A 213 2.56 2.89 12.40
CA GLU A 213 2.89 3.84 11.34
C GLU A 213 3.33 3.13 10.05
N SER A 214 3.37 3.89 8.95
CA SER A 214 3.97 3.46 7.69
C SER A 214 5.15 4.36 7.36
N LEU A 215 6.27 3.74 7.04
CA LEU A 215 7.49 4.39 6.58
C LEU A 215 7.54 4.32 5.05
N TYR A 216 7.86 5.45 4.40
CA TYR A 216 8.06 5.54 2.95
C TYR A 216 9.48 6.04 2.71
N VAL A 217 10.27 5.26 1.98
CA VAL A 217 11.68 5.55 1.72
C VAL A 217 11.93 5.64 0.23
N GLU A 218 12.41 6.81 -0.21
CA GLU A 218 12.70 7.15 -1.61
C GLU A 218 14.20 7.13 -1.92
N ASP A 219 15.05 6.90 -0.91
CA ASP A 219 16.51 6.80 -1.11
C ASP A 219 16.83 5.71 -2.11
N GLU A 220 17.50 6.06 -3.20
CA GLU A 220 17.76 5.17 -4.33
C GLU A 220 18.55 3.90 -3.90
N ALA A 221 19.55 4.06 -3.04
CA ALA A 221 20.34 2.92 -2.57
C ALA A 221 19.51 1.97 -1.69
N TYR A 222 18.58 2.53 -0.92
CA TYR A 222 17.65 1.77 -0.11
C TYR A 222 16.62 1.02 -0.98
N VAL A 223 16.07 1.69 -1.98
CA VAL A 223 15.15 1.11 -2.96
C VAL A 223 15.82 -0.03 -3.73
N ASP A 224 17.03 0.19 -4.23
CA ASP A 224 17.76 -0.84 -4.99
C ASP A 224 18.08 -2.05 -4.14
N ARG A 225 18.42 -1.86 -2.85
CA ARG A 225 18.61 -2.97 -1.93
C ARG A 225 17.32 -3.80 -1.76
N HIS A 226 16.17 -3.16 -1.66
CA HIS A 226 14.89 -3.86 -1.54
C HIS A 226 14.47 -4.54 -2.84
N ARG A 227 14.87 -4.01 -4.00
CA ARG A 227 14.74 -4.72 -5.29
C ARG A 227 15.50 -6.04 -5.25
N LEU A 228 16.76 -6.02 -4.81
CA LEU A 228 17.56 -7.24 -4.67
C LEU A 228 16.97 -8.24 -3.66
N ILE A 229 16.46 -7.74 -2.53
CA ILE A 229 15.79 -8.58 -1.53
C ILE A 229 14.55 -9.24 -2.13
N PHE A 230 13.71 -8.45 -2.83
CA PHE A 230 12.51 -8.99 -3.47
C PHE A 230 12.86 -10.03 -4.53
N ASP A 231 13.83 -9.75 -5.41
CA ASP A 231 14.26 -10.68 -6.46
C ASP A 231 14.78 -11.98 -5.87
N ALA A 232 15.49 -11.92 -4.73
CA ALA A 232 15.97 -13.11 -4.04
C ALA A 232 14.81 -13.98 -3.50
N VAL A 233 13.81 -13.40 -2.82
CA VAL A 233 12.66 -14.18 -2.31
C VAL A 233 11.73 -14.63 -3.43
N HIS A 234 11.60 -13.85 -4.50
CA HIS A 234 10.86 -14.23 -5.70
C HIS A 234 11.46 -15.50 -6.35
N ASN A 235 12.80 -15.59 -6.42
CA ASN A 235 13.49 -16.73 -7.00
C ASN A 235 13.40 -17.99 -6.10
N LEU A 236 13.22 -17.83 -4.80
CA LEU A 236 13.03 -18.94 -3.85
C LEU A 236 11.56 -19.39 -3.76
N ALA A 237 10.62 -18.53 -4.18
CA ALA A 237 9.20 -18.84 -4.14
C ALA A 237 8.83 -19.95 -5.13
N LEU A 238 7.75 -20.63 -4.84
CA LEU A 238 7.13 -21.57 -5.78
C LEU A 238 6.66 -20.83 -7.02
N ASP A 239 6.70 -21.48 -8.18
CA ASP A 239 6.09 -20.94 -9.39
C ASP A 239 4.57 -20.72 -9.20
N PRO A 240 3.91 -19.91 -10.06
CA PRO A 240 2.50 -19.57 -9.87
C PRO A 240 1.58 -20.80 -9.72
N LYS A 241 1.82 -21.85 -10.49
CA LYS A 241 0.99 -23.07 -10.46
C LYS A 241 1.17 -23.79 -9.11
N LYS A 242 2.41 -24.06 -8.71
CA LYS A 242 2.68 -24.72 -7.43
C LYS A 242 2.23 -23.89 -6.24
N SER A 243 2.30 -22.57 -6.36
CA SER A 243 1.78 -21.65 -5.34
C SER A 243 0.28 -21.82 -5.17
N LEU A 244 -0.49 -21.89 -6.26
CA LEU A 244 -1.92 -22.15 -6.22
C LEU A 244 -2.24 -23.55 -5.67
N ASP A 245 -1.53 -24.59 -6.11
CA ASP A 245 -1.71 -25.95 -5.61
C ASP A 245 -1.52 -26.01 -4.08
N LEU A 246 -0.53 -25.28 -3.55
CA LEU A 246 -0.31 -25.19 -2.10
C LEU A 246 -1.43 -24.41 -1.39
N ILE A 247 -1.87 -23.27 -1.94
CA ILE A 247 -2.99 -22.48 -1.37
C ILE A 247 -4.28 -23.33 -1.35
N GLU A 248 -4.56 -24.07 -2.40
CA GLU A 248 -5.72 -24.99 -2.48
C GLU A 248 -5.64 -26.09 -1.43
N SER A 249 -4.47 -26.72 -1.27
CA SER A 249 -4.22 -27.73 -0.25
C SER A 249 -4.48 -27.22 1.16
N ILE A 250 -3.96 -26.01 1.48
CA ILE A 250 -4.17 -25.38 2.79
C ILE A 250 -5.64 -25.01 3.00
N ALA A 251 -6.34 -24.52 1.97
CA ALA A 251 -7.77 -24.21 2.04
C ALA A 251 -8.61 -25.45 2.32
N ALA A 252 -8.30 -26.59 1.65
CA ALA A 252 -8.96 -27.85 1.88
C ALA A 252 -8.73 -28.40 3.31
N ASP A 253 -7.56 -28.16 3.90
CA ASP A 253 -7.28 -28.56 5.28
C ASP A 253 -8.06 -27.71 6.29
N TYR A 254 -8.32 -26.44 6.00
CA TYR A 254 -9.22 -25.61 6.83
C TYR A 254 -10.66 -26.07 6.73
N ASP A 255 -11.16 -26.44 5.53
CA ASP A 255 -12.51 -26.94 5.32
C ASP A 255 -12.79 -28.24 6.10
N LYS A 256 -11.85 -29.19 6.10
CA LYS A 256 -12.02 -30.50 6.79
C LYS A 256 -12.12 -30.36 8.31
N ARG A 257 -11.66 -29.24 8.86
CA ARG A 257 -11.54 -29.02 10.32
C ARG A 257 -12.46 -27.89 10.81
N ALA A 258 -13.28 -27.30 9.93
CA ALA A 258 -14.30 -26.30 10.23
C ALA A 258 -15.58 -26.97 10.69
#